data_7b785ecf621a788eb5d79d65b388d8bd
#
_entry.id   7b785ecf621a788eb5d79d65b388d8bd
#
_cell.length_a   1.000
_cell.length_b   1.000
_cell.length_c   1.000
_cell.angle_alpha   90.00
_cell.angle_beta   90.00
_cell.angle_gamma   90.00
#
_symmetry.space_group_name_H-M   'P 1'
#
loop_
_entity.id
_entity.type
_entity.pdbx_description
1 polymer ?
#
loop_
_entity_poly.entity_id
_entity_poly.type
_entity_poly.pdbx_seq_one_letter_code
_entity_poly.pdbx_strand_id
1 'polypeptide(L)'
;KHKDSIVGDDCFFCIGTTRKDTPDKNEYRRVEYNIPVEVAKIAKSNSVKVFIYVSSLGANPNSSGSYLKNKGQVEEELNNLNFPKLAAIRPSILLGNRKVFRLGERISIFIMKILSIFFLGILKKYKPIEAQNVAKAMVAIAQNHDQKTVFESNELNEIEKWVH
;
A
#
# COMPACT_ATOMS: atom_id res chain seq x y z
N LYS A 1 -7.54 -18.37 15.49
CA LYS A 1 -6.32 -19.07 16.00
C LYS A 1 -5.12 -18.14 16.28
N HIS A 2 -5.14 -16.87 15.78
CA HIS A 2 -3.99 -15.94 15.85
C HIS A 2 -4.33 -14.61 16.54
N LYS A 3 -5.40 -14.54 17.32
CA LYS A 3 -5.82 -13.28 17.98
C LYS A 3 -4.74 -12.72 18.91
N ASP A 4 -4.00 -13.60 19.58
CA ASP A 4 -2.97 -13.23 20.55
C ASP A 4 -1.59 -12.94 19.91
N SER A 5 -1.49 -13.06 18.58
CA SER A 5 -0.20 -12.91 17.86
C SER A 5 0.01 -11.50 17.30
N ILE A 6 -1.03 -10.66 17.23
CA ILE A 6 -0.96 -9.29 16.70
C ILE A 6 -1.05 -8.33 17.87
N VAL A 7 0.08 -8.11 18.54
CA VAL A 7 0.20 -7.25 19.73
C VAL A 7 1.26 -6.19 19.45
N GLY A 8 0.96 -4.95 19.78
CA GLY A 8 1.86 -3.80 19.60
C GLY A 8 1.07 -2.50 19.47
N ASP A 9 1.77 -1.38 19.39
CA ASP A 9 1.15 -0.08 19.18
C ASP A 9 0.88 0.19 17.70
N ASP A 10 1.80 -0.25 16.81
CA ASP A 10 1.77 0.02 15.37
C ASP A 10 1.71 -1.28 14.56
N CYS A 11 0.84 -1.32 13.56
CA CYS A 11 0.73 -2.43 12.61
C CYS A 11 0.97 -1.94 11.19
N PHE A 12 1.99 -2.49 10.53
CA PHE A 12 2.31 -2.23 9.14
C PHE A 12 1.91 -3.43 8.28
N PHE A 13 0.85 -3.32 7.50
CA PHE A 13 0.38 -4.39 6.64
C PHE A 13 0.92 -4.23 5.22
N CYS A 14 1.91 -5.04 4.86
CA CYS A 14 2.61 -5.01 3.57
C CYS A 14 2.44 -6.30 2.76
N ILE A 15 1.49 -7.16 3.13
CA ILE A 15 1.26 -8.44 2.45
C ILE A 15 0.38 -8.23 1.23
N GLY A 16 0.72 -8.90 0.15
CA GLY A 16 -0.05 -8.92 -1.09
C GLY A 16 0.47 -9.99 -2.04
N THR A 17 -0.29 -10.27 -3.10
CA THR A 17 0.07 -11.24 -4.10
C THR A 17 -0.17 -10.71 -5.51
N THR A 18 0.17 -11.49 -6.53
CA THR A 18 -0.13 -11.16 -7.92
C THR A 18 -0.97 -12.26 -8.55
N ARG A 19 -1.74 -11.93 -9.58
CA ARG A 19 -2.53 -12.92 -10.32
C ARG A 19 -1.67 -14.03 -10.93
N LYS A 20 -0.39 -13.76 -11.18
CA LYS A 20 0.57 -14.75 -11.67
C LYS A 20 0.93 -15.76 -10.58
N ASP A 21 1.16 -15.27 -9.36
CA ASP A 21 1.59 -16.10 -8.23
C ASP A 21 0.41 -16.79 -7.56
N THR A 22 -0.80 -16.21 -7.68
CA THR A 22 -2.06 -16.75 -7.16
C THR A 22 -3.13 -16.70 -8.26
N PRO A 23 -3.15 -17.69 -9.19
CA PRO A 23 -4.09 -17.72 -10.31
C PRO A 23 -5.54 -17.96 -9.91
N ASP A 24 -5.77 -18.72 -8.84
CA ASP A 24 -7.12 -18.96 -8.31
C ASP A 24 -7.75 -17.65 -7.81
N LYS A 25 -9.00 -17.42 -8.25
CA LYS A 25 -9.70 -16.16 -7.96
C LYS A 25 -10.09 -16.02 -6.49
N ASN A 26 -10.46 -17.11 -5.85
CA ASN A 26 -10.91 -17.09 -4.46
C ASN A 26 -9.72 -16.92 -3.53
N GLU A 27 -8.61 -17.62 -3.79
CA GLU A 27 -7.38 -17.49 -3.05
C GLU A 27 -6.74 -16.09 -3.24
N TYR A 28 -6.79 -15.56 -4.48
CA TYR A 28 -6.36 -14.20 -4.76
C TYR A 28 -7.15 -13.17 -3.93
N ARG A 29 -8.51 -13.30 -3.90
CA ARG A 29 -9.35 -12.44 -3.07
C ARG A 29 -9.09 -12.65 -1.58
N ARG A 30 -8.84 -13.87 -1.15
CA ARG A 30 -8.47 -14.17 0.23
C ARG A 30 -7.24 -13.38 0.66
N VAL A 31 -6.17 -13.39 -0.15
CA VAL A 31 -4.92 -12.70 0.17
C VAL A 31 -5.07 -11.18 0.06
N GLU A 32 -5.73 -10.67 -1.00
CA GLU A 32 -5.79 -9.23 -1.29
C GLU A 32 -6.92 -8.50 -0.56
N TYR A 33 -7.91 -9.21 -0.01
CA TYR A 33 -9.04 -8.59 0.67
C TYR A 33 -9.30 -9.19 2.06
N ASN A 34 -9.52 -10.52 2.19
CA ASN A 34 -9.97 -11.09 3.45
C ASN A 34 -8.87 -10.99 4.53
N ILE A 35 -7.64 -11.38 4.21
CA ILE A 35 -6.51 -11.35 5.17
C ILE A 35 -6.26 -9.95 5.72
N PRO A 36 -6.08 -8.88 4.91
CA PRO A 36 -5.86 -7.54 5.46
C PRO A 36 -7.00 -7.06 6.35
N VAL A 37 -8.27 -7.34 5.98
CA VAL A 37 -9.43 -6.97 6.80
C VAL A 37 -9.46 -7.74 8.11
N GLU A 38 -9.19 -9.04 8.11
CA GLU A 38 -9.14 -9.84 9.33
C GLU A 38 -7.99 -9.41 10.25
N VAL A 39 -6.79 -9.18 9.69
CA VAL A 39 -5.65 -8.69 10.46
C VAL A 39 -5.97 -7.34 11.11
N ALA A 40 -6.61 -6.44 10.38
CA ALA A 40 -7.01 -5.15 10.92
C ALA A 40 -8.04 -5.28 12.05
N LYS A 41 -9.06 -6.15 11.91
CA LYS A 41 -10.03 -6.44 12.98
C LYS A 41 -9.36 -6.99 14.24
N ILE A 42 -8.39 -7.89 14.08
CA ILE A 42 -7.61 -8.43 15.21
C ILE A 42 -6.75 -7.33 15.84
N ALA A 43 -6.01 -6.55 15.03
CA ALA A 43 -5.20 -5.45 15.50
C ALA A 43 -6.04 -4.43 16.30
N LYS A 44 -7.21 -4.07 15.78
CA LYS A 44 -8.16 -3.18 16.49
C LYS A 44 -8.64 -3.78 17.81
N SER A 45 -8.99 -5.07 17.85
CA SER A 45 -9.43 -5.75 19.09
C SER A 45 -8.31 -5.83 20.13
N ASN A 46 -7.05 -5.80 19.71
CA ASN A 46 -5.87 -5.81 20.57
C ASN A 46 -5.35 -4.39 20.88
N SER A 47 -6.18 -3.37 20.65
CA SER A 47 -5.87 -1.96 20.98
C SER A 47 -4.66 -1.38 20.24
N VAL A 48 -4.33 -1.91 19.04
CA VAL A 48 -3.35 -1.29 18.15
C VAL A 48 -3.81 0.12 17.79
N LYS A 49 -2.93 1.09 17.94
CA LYS A 49 -3.25 2.52 17.76
C LYS A 49 -3.07 2.98 16.33
N VAL A 50 -2.03 2.49 15.67
CA VAL A 50 -1.65 2.88 14.30
C VAL A 50 -1.78 1.68 13.37
N PHE A 51 -2.54 1.83 12.28
CA PHE A 51 -2.63 0.82 11.24
C PHE A 51 -2.27 1.43 9.88
N ILE A 52 -1.15 0.97 9.31
CA ILE A 52 -0.66 1.42 8.00
C ILE A 52 -0.82 0.29 6.99
N TYR A 53 -1.60 0.55 5.93
CA TYR A 53 -1.89 -0.43 4.88
C TYR A 53 -1.24 -0.05 3.56
N VAL A 54 -0.49 -0.97 2.95
CA VAL A 54 0.03 -0.77 1.59
C VAL A 54 -1.06 -1.11 0.57
N SER A 55 -1.64 -0.06 0.04
CA SER A 55 -2.65 -0.07 -1.02
C SER A 55 -2.01 0.06 -2.41
N SER A 56 -2.63 0.74 -3.32
CA SER A 56 -2.13 0.99 -4.67
C SER A 56 -2.67 2.31 -5.22
N LEU A 57 -1.87 2.99 -6.01
CA LEU A 57 -2.36 4.13 -6.80
C LEU A 57 -3.55 3.69 -7.66
N GLY A 58 -4.64 4.46 -7.60
CA GLY A 58 -5.89 4.15 -8.29
C GLY A 58 -6.81 3.16 -7.57
N ALA A 59 -6.53 2.78 -6.31
CA ALA A 59 -7.44 1.95 -5.51
C ALA A 59 -8.84 2.57 -5.48
N ASN A 60 -9.85 1.78 -5.87
CA ASN A 60 -11.24 2.22 -5.97
C ASN A 60 -12.17 1.01 -5.83
N PRO A 61 -13.10 0.99 -4.87
CA PRO A 61 -14.01 -0.13 -4.63
C PRO A 61 -14.93 -0.42 -5.83
N ASN A 62 -15.17 0.56 -6.68
CA ASN A 62 -15.99 0.45 -7.89
C ASN A 62 -15.18 0.15 -9.16
N SER A 63 -13.88 -0.12 -9.05
CA SER A 63 -13.03 -0.46 -10.19
C SER A 63 -13.49 -1.76 -10.87
N SER A 64 -13.43 -1.80 -12.20
CA SER A 64 -13.64 -3.02 -12.99
C SER A 64 -12.50 -4.03 -12.81
N GLY A 65 -11.29 -3.56 -12.53
CA GLY A 65 -10.12 -4.39 -12.28
C GLY A 65 -10.11 -4.97 -10.86
N SER A 66 -10.03 -6.30 -10.73
CA SER A 66 -10.10 -6.99 -9.43
C SER A 66 -9.05 -6.53 -8.41
N TYR A 67 -7.85 -6.15 -8.86
CA TYR A 67 -6.78 -5.66 -7.99
C TYR A 67 -7.13 -4.33 -7.33
N LEU A 68 -7.43 -3.31 -8.14
CA LEU A 68 -7.79 -1.98 -7.63
C LEU A 68 -9.10 -1.98 -6.86
N LYS A 69 -10.05 -2.85 -7.26
CA LYS A 69 -11.29 -3.07 -6.53
C LYS A 69 -11.03 -3.62 -5.14
N ASN A 70 -10.25 -4.70 -5.01
CA ASN A 70 -9.92 -5.28 -3.71
C ASN A 70 -9.21 -4.27 -2.81
N LYS A 71 -8.23 -3.52 -3.35
CA LYS A 71 -7.51 -2.48 -2.60
C LYS A 71 -8.46 -1.40 -2.08
N GLY A 72 -9.35 -0.88 -2.92
CA GLY A 72 -10.35 0.11 -2.52
C GLY A 72 -11.35 -0.42 -1.49
N GLN A 73 -11.83 -1.65 -1.65
CA GLN A 73 -12.72 -2.28 -0.67
C GLN A 73 -12.04 -2.47 0.70
N VAL A 74 -10.75 -2.84 0.71
CA VAL A 74 -9.99 -2.92 1.98
C VAL A 74 -9.90 -1.54 2.64
N GLU A 75 -9.60 -0.49 1.89
CA GLU A 75 -9.55 0.86 2.45
C GLU A 75 -10.89 1.29 3.09
N GLU A 76 -12.02 0.95 2.45
CA GLU A 76 -13.37 1.20 3.03
C GLU A 76 -13.57 0.44 4.35
N GLU A 77 -13.24 -0.84 4.38
CA GLU A 77 -13.35 -1.65 5.59
C GLU A 77 -12.47 -1.12 6.73
N LEU A 78 -11.23 -0.72 6.41
CA LEU A 78 -10.30 -0.16 7.39
C LEU A 78 -10.81 1.17 7.96
N ASN A 79 -11.38 2.05 7.14
CA ASN A 79 -11.98 3.30 7.60
C ASN A 79 -13.11 3.07 8.61
N ASN A 80 -13.93 2.02 8.41
CA ASN A 80 -15.02 1.67 9.32
C ASN A 80 -14.54 1.14 10.69
N LEU A 81 -13.27 0.71 10.80
CA LEU A 81 -12.71 0.22 12.07
C LEU A 81 -12.31 1.34 13.04
N ASN A 82 -12.27 2.59 12.58
CA ASN A 82 -11.99 3.76 13.44
C ASN A 82 -10.72 3.61 14.28
N PHE A 83 -9.59 3.30 13.65
CA PHE A 83 -8.29 3.36 14.32
C PHE A 83 -7.96 4.79 14.75
N PRO A 84 -7.27 5.00 15.89
CA PRO A 84 -6.80 6.33 16.27
C PRO A 84 -5.92 6.96 15.18
N LYS A 85 -5.12 6.14 14.49
CA LYS A 85 -4.36 6.50 13.30
C LYS A 85 -4.50 5.42 12.23
N LEU A 86 -5.01 5.79 11.08
CA LEU A 86 -5.10 4.93 9.90
C LEU A 86 -4.41 5.62 8.72
N ALA A 87 -3.61 4.88 7.95
CA ALA A 87 -3.12 5.37 6.67
C ALA A 87 -3.09 4.29 5.59
N ALA A 88 -3.69 4.57 4.45
CA ALA A 88 -3.56 3.82 3.22
C ALA A 88 -2.46 4.44 2.36
N ILE A 89 -1.40 3.70 2.13
CA ILE A 89 -0.26 4.10 1.32
C ILE A 89 -0.51 3.62 -0.11
N ARG A 90 -0.63 4.55 -1.05
CA ARG A 90 -0.91 4.28 -2.46
C ARG A 90 0.33 4.52 -3.34
N PRO A 91 1.34 3.64 -3.28
CA PRO A 91 2.49 3.76 -4.16
C PRO A 91 2.07 3.55 -5.61
N SER A 92 2.81 4.14 -6.52
CA SER A 92 2.79 3.83 -7.94
C SER A 92 3.55 2.51 -8.20
N ILE A 93 4.41 2.47 -9.21
CA ILE A 93 5.26 1.32 -9.46
C ILE A 93 6.40 1.30 -8.43
N LEU A 94 6.45 0.21 -7.65
CA LEU A 94 7.52 -0.01 -6.69
C LEU A 94 8.80 -0.47 -7.40
N LEU A 95 9.86 0.28 -7.22
CA LEU A 95 11.21 -0.12 -7.58
C LEU A 95 11.87 -0.81 -6.38
N GLY A 96 12.52 -1.94 -6.59
CA GLY A 96 13.22 -2.66 -5.54
C GLY A 96 14.10 -3.78 -6.07
N ASN A 97 15.03 -4.23 -5.24
CA ASN A 97 16.03 -5.26 -5.58
C ASN A 97 15.39 -6.66 -5.52
N ARG A 98 14.39 -6.95 -6.35
CA ARG A 98 13.83 -8.30 -6.47
C ARG A 98 14.71 -9.15 -7.37
N LYS A 99 15.15 -10.33 -6.87
CA LYS A 99 15.95 -11.32 -7.62
C LYS A 99 15.22 -11.90 -8.85
N VAL A 100 13.93 -11.64 -9.02
CA VAL A 100 13.12 -12.10 -10.16
C VAL A 100 12.64 -10.89 -10.93
N PHE A 101 13.42 -10.49 -11.92
CA PHE A 101 12.99 -9.51 -12.93
C PHE A 101 12.02 -10.17 -13.92
N ARG A 102 10.80 -9.65 -14.02
CA ARG A 102 9.87 -10.03 -15.08
C ARG A 102 10.29 -9.29 -16.37
N LEU A 103 10.47 -10.02 -17.48
CA LEU A 103 10.91 -9.42 -18.76
C LEU A 103 10.03 -8.22 -19.18
N GLY A 104 8.74 -8.25 -18.91
CA GLY A 104 7.82 -7.13 -19.19
C GLY A 104 8.05 -5.88 -18.33
N GLU A 105 8.61 -6.02 -17.11
CA GLU A 105 8.92 -4.87 -16.25
C GLU A 105 10.12 -4.06 -16.77
N ARG A 106 11.10 -4.69 -17.41
CA ARG A 106 12.25 -3.98 -17.99
C ARG A 106 11.85 -3.01 -19.12
N ILE A 107 10.91 -3.43 -19.95
CA ILE A 107 10.40 -2.60 -21.06
C ILE A 107 9.56 -1.45 -20.51
N SER A 108 8.69 -1.73 -19.52
CA SER A 108 7.86 -0.69 -18.89
C SER A 108 8.69 0.31 -18.08
N ILE A 109 9.73 -0.15 -17.34
CA ILE A 109 10.65 0.74 -16.62
C ILE A 109 11.46 1.62 -17.56
N PHE A 110 11.92 1.08 -18.71
CA PHE A 110 12.66 1.85 -19.70
C PHE A 110 11.76 2.91 -20.37
N ILE A 111 10.54 2.53 -20.78
CA ILE A 111 9.55 3.46 -21.32
C ILE A 111 9.19 4.51 -20.29
N MET A 112 9.02 4.13 -19.02
CA MET A 112 8.68 5.06 -17.94
C MET A 112 9.84 5.99 -17.57
N LYS A 113 11.10 5.56 -17.68
CA LYS A 113 12.25 6.45 -17.54
C LYS A 113 12.28 7.53 -18.63
N ILE A 114 11.96 7.16 -19.87
CA ILE A 114 11.87 8.12 -20.98
C ILE A 114 10.69 9.08 -20.77
N LEU A 115 9.54 8.56 -20.35
CA LEU A 115 8.36 9.36 -20.05
C LEU A 115 8.48 10.18 -18.75
N SER A 116 9.45 9.87 -17.88
CA SER A 116 9.63 10.58 -16.58
C SER A 116 9.91 12.08 -16.75
N ILE A 117 10.46 12.49 -17.91
CA ILE A 117 10.67 13.90 -18.27
C ILE A 117 9.32 14.64 -18.46
N PHE A 118 8.27 13.89 -18.83
CA PHE A 118 6.92 14.44 -19.04
C PHE A 118 6.02 14.37 -17.80
N PHE A 119 6.48 13.74 -16.69
CA PHE A 119 5.72 13.67 -15.44
C PHE A 119 5.84 14.95 -14.62
N LEU A 120 5.37 16.08 -15.19
CA LEU A 120 5.22 17.35 -14.49
C LEU A 120 3.75 17.54 -14.05
N GLY A 121 3.53 18.24 -12.94
CA GLY A 121 2.19 18.55 -12.45
C GLY A 121 1.39 17.32 -11.99
N ILE A 122 0.19 17.12 -12.52
CA ILE A 122 -0.76 16.05 -12.13
C ILE A 122 -0.19 14.64 -12.33
N LEU A 123 0.76 14.45 -13.24
CA LEU A 123 1.37 13.16 -13.54
C LEU A 123 2.46 12.74 -12.54
N LYS A 124 2.89 13.60 -11.62
CA LYS A 124 3.91 13.27 -10.60
C LYS A 124 3.57 12.03 -9.78
N LYS A 125 2.29 11.77 -9.52
CA LYS A 125 1.83 10.61 -8.74
C LYS A 125 2.09 9.26 -9.42
N TYR A 126 2.33 9.22 -10.72
CA TYR A 126 2.64 8.00 -11.47
C TYR A 126 4.14 7.70 -11.54
N LYS A 127 5.00 8.62 -11.07
CA LYS A 127 6.44 8.40 -11.05
C LYS A 127 6.77 7.17 -10.16
N PRO A 128 7.60 6.24 -10.66
CA PRO A 128 8.04 5.10 -9.86
C PRO A 128 8.71 5.53 -8.56
N ILE A 129 8.51 4.76 -7.50
CA ILE A 129 9.06 5.03 -6.18
C ILE A 129 9.86 3.82 -5.67
N GLU A 130 10.98 4.07 -5.02
CA GLU A 130 11.77 3.04 -4.37
C GLU A 130 11.02 2.46 -3.17
N ALA A 131 11.05 1.13 -3.01
CA ALA A 131 10.40 0.45 -1.88
C ALA A 131 10.95 0.92 -0.53
N GLN A 132 12.24 1.28 -0.48
CA GLN A 132 12.87 1.83 0.72
C GLN A 132 12.28 3.20 1.09
N ASN A 133 11.99 4.06 0.11
CA ASN A 133 11.38 5.35 0.34
C ASN A 133 9.94 5.22 0.84
N VAL A 134 9.20 4.24 0.31
CA VAL A 134 7.87 3.91 0.84
C VAL A 134 7.97 3.47 2.31
N ALA A 135 8.92 2.60 2.65
CA ALA A 135 9.10 2.13 4.03
C ALA A 135 9.43 3.29 4.99
N LYS A 136 10.35 4.18 4.61
CA LYS A 136 10.67 5.40 5.40
C LYS A 136 9.44 6.28 5.59
N ALA A 137 8.70 6.55 4.51
CA ALA A 137 7.48 7.34 4.57
C ALA A 137 6.43 6.70 5.51
N MET A 138 6.27 5.38 5.48
CA MET A 138 5.35 4.66 6.37
C MET A 138 5.72 4.89 7.84
N VAL A 139 7.00 4.81 8.20
CA VAL A 139 7.48 5.08 9.57
C VAL A 139 7.20 6.53 9.96
N ALA A 140 7.53 7.48 9.08
CA ALA A 140 7.27 8.91 9.35
C ALA A 140 5.77 9.20 9.53
N ILE A 141 4.91 8.59 8.70
CA ILE A 141 3.45 8.73 8.80
C ILE A 141 2.94 8.14 10.12
N ALA A 142 3.47 7.00 10.57
CA ALA A 142 3.07 6.41 11.84
C ALA A 142 3.39 7.31 13.03
N GLN A 143 4.50 8.01 12.99
CA GLN A 143 4.96 8.93 14.05
C GLN A 143 4.34 10.33 14.00
N ASN A 144 3.74 10.70 12.87
CA ASN A 144 3.13 12.03 12.71
C ASN A 144 1.70 12.03 13.26
N HIS A 145 1.26 13.17 13.78
CA HIS A 145 -0.10 13.42 14.28
C HIS A 145 -1.09 13.87 13.20
N ASP A 146 -0.70 13.88 11.93
CA ASP A 146 -1.58 14.22 10.82
C ASP A 146 -2.74 13.21 10.72
N GLN A 147 -3.97 13.71 10.55
CA GLN A 147 -5.20 12.92 10.43
C GLN A 147 -5.47 12.45 9.00
N LYS A 148 -4.58 12.74 8.07
CA LYS A 148 -4.70 12.28 6.70
C LYS A 148 -4.64 10.76 6.62
N THR A 149 -5.62 10.17 5.90
CA THR A 149 -5.79 8.72 5.81
C THR A 149 -5.29 8.10 4.49
N VAL A 150 -5.03 8.91 3.46
CA VAL A 150 -4.56 8.41 2.15
C VAL A 150 -3.36 9.21 1.68
N PHE A 151 -2.28 8.51 1.32
CA PHE A 151 -1.03 9.10 0.84
C PHE A 151 -0.67 8.53 -0.53
N GLU A 152 -0.64 9.37 -1.56
CA GLU A 152 -0.25 8.96 -2.91
C GLU A 152 1.27 9.03 -3.13
N SER A 153 1.75 8.41 -4.19
CA SER A 153 3.17 8.20 -4.49
C SER A 153 4.02 9.48 -4.50
N ASN A 154 3.47 10.60 -4.98
CA ASN A 154 4.18 11.88 -4.98
C ASN A 154 4.42 12.41 -3.57
N GLU A 155 3.46 12.21 -2.65
CA GLU A 155 3.57 12.64 -1.26
C GLU A 155 4.57 11.77 -0.48
N LEU A 156 4.59 10.46 -0.75
CA LEU A 156 5.52 9.53 -0.13
C LEU A 156 6.99 9.93 -0.41
N ASN A 157 7.29 10.43 -1.60
CA ASN A 157 8.62 10.93 -1.95
C ASN A 157 9.01 12.23 -1.21
N GLU A 158 8.04 13.03 -0.77
CA GLU A 158 8.30 14.24 0.01
C GLU A 158 8.47 13.88 1.50
N ILE A 159 7.62 12.99 2.03
CA ILE A 159 7.64 12.57 3.44
C ILE A 159 8.92 11.81 3.79
N GLU A 160 9.46 11.01 2.85
CA GLU A 160 10.73 10.30 3.04
C GLU A 160 11.87 11.22 3.49
N LYS A 161 11.84 12.48 3.07
CA LYS A 161 12.87 13.48 3.42
C LYS A 161 12.79 13.97 4.88
N TRP A 162 11.72 13.64 5.60
CA TRP A 162 11.51 14.04 6.99
C TRP A 162 12.12 13.08 8.00
N VAL A 163 12.58 11.91 7.55
CA VAL A 163 13.24 10.90 8.39
C VAL A 163 14.76 11.15 8.32
N HIS A 164 15.25 12.02 9.17
CA HIS A 164 16.67 12.26 9.42
C HIS A 164 16.97 12.19 10.90
#